data_89e5c5f3365b24b903d1c42340e3acf3
#
_entry.id   89e5c5f3365b24b903d1c42340e3acf3
#
_cell.length_a   1.000
_cell.length_b   1.000
_cell.length_c   1.000
_cell.angle_alpha   90.00
_cell.angle_beta   90.00
_cell.angle_gamma   90.00
#
_symmetry.space_group_name_H-M   'P 1'
#
loop_
_entity.id
_entity.type
_entity.pdbx_description
1 polymer ?
#
loop_
_entity_poly.entity_id
_entity_poly.type
_entity_poly.pdbx_seq_one_letter_code
_entity_poly.pdbx_strand_id
1 'polypeptide(L)'
;MLVQSITSAWRFRAEGVPGFRQAVPVLTPLLLGSLVGAYGISLVTPEFFQRLFGVVMLLLLIPMLRPTRKQQPGRERPSRPPWSPTFRAMVFFGLGLYGGAIQAGVGIFLLFALSRAGYDLIEANSVKVVLIALLTLIAVPVFVWSGQVAWIPALALVAGFAAGGAAGVRLALLGGERLIRVVLAASVLALAGRMLELL
;
A
#
# COMPACT_ATOMS: atom_id res chain seq x y z
N MET A 1 -2.46 -7.85 6.07
CA MET A 1 -3.00 -6.70 5.30
C MET A 1 -4.50 -6.80 5.05
N LEU A 2 -5.05 -7.92 4.56
CA LEU A 2 -6.47 -8.06 4.21
C LEU A 2 -7.39 -7.79 5.42
N VAL A 3 -7.16 -8.47 6.55
CA VAL A 3 -7.93 -8.30 7.79
C VAL A 3 -7.89 -6.84 8.28
N GLN A 4 -6.70 -6.24 8.32
CA GLN A 4 -6.53 -4.84 8.72
C GLN A 4 -7.30 -3.88 7.81
N SER A 5 -7.26 -4.11 6.50
CA SER A 5 -7.97 -3.26 5.53
C SER A 5 -9.48 -3.40 5.67
N ILE A 6 -10.00 -4.62 5.84
CA ILE A 6 -11.43 -4.86 6.06
C ILE A 6 -11.89 -4.19 7.36
N THR A 7 -11.16 -4.36 8.46
CA THR A 7 -11.49 -3.75 9.75
C THR A 7 -11.50 -2.22 9.67
N SER A 8 -10.51 -1.64 8.98
CA SER A 8 -10.44 -0.19 8.79
C SER A 8 -11.56 0.32 7.89
N ALA A 9 -11.89 -0.38 6.81
CA ALA A 9 -13.00 -0.02 5.92
C ALA A 9 -14.34 -0.04 6.65
N TRP A 10 -14.54 -1.04 7.51
CA TRP A 10 -15.74 -1.14 8.35
C TRP A 10 -15.86 0.03 9.33
N ARG A 11 -14.75 0.42 9.98
CA ARG A 11 -14.72 1.60 10.87
C ARG A 11 -15.07 2.89 10.14
N PHE A 12 -14.46 3.16 8.99
CA PHE A 12 -14.78 4.34 8.18
C PHE A 12 -16.26 4.37 7.79
N ARG A 13 -16.83 3.21 7.43
CA ARG A 13 -18.26 3.11 7.14
C ARG A 13 -19.14 3.40 8.35
N ALA A 14 -18.75 2.93 9.53
CA ALA A 14 -19.47 3.20 10.78
C ALA A 14 -19.44 4.70 11.16
N GLU A 15 -18.36 5.41 10.79
CA GLU A 15 -18.22 6.85 10.97
C GLU A 15 -18.87 7.69 9.85
N GLY A 16 -19.63 7.04 8.96
CA GLY A 16 -20.35 7.74 7.88
C GLY A 16 -19.49 8.17 6.69
N VAL A 17 -18.25 7.68 6.58
CA VAL A 17 -17.36 7.98 5.45
C VAL A 17 -17.43 6.84 4.43
N PRO A 18 -18.20 6.98 3.31
CA PRO A 18 -18.42 5.92 2.35
C PRO A 18 -17.21 5.74 1.43
N GLY A 19 -16.30 4.82 1.76
CA GLY A 19 -15.12 4.53 0.94
C GLY A 19 -15.44 3.73 -0.33
N PHE A 20 -16.38 2.77 -0.26
CA PHE A 20 -16.66 1.86 -1.39
C PHE A 20 -17.30 2.59 -2.58
N ARG A 21 -18.34 3.39 -2.36
CA ARG A 21 -19.01 4.13 -3.43
C ARG A 21 -18.08 5.10 -4.15
N GLN A 22 -17.18 5.70 -3.42
CA GLN A 22 -16.17 6.63 -3.93
C GLN A 22 -15.00 5.90 -4.63
N ALA A 23 -14.76 4.63 -4.31
CA ALA A 23 -13.76 3.80 -4.97
C ALA A 23 -14.17 3.38 -6.40
N VAL A 24 -15.49 3.25 -6.69
CA VAL A 24 -16.02 2.72 -7.94
C VAL A 24 -15.37 3.34 -9.20
N PRO A 25 -15.18 4.66 -9.32
CA PRO A 25 -14.62 5.27 -10.54
C PRO A 25 -13.17 4.87 -10.86
N VAL A 26 -12.44 4.39 -9.86
CA VAL A 26 -11.02 4.02 -9.99
C VAL A 26 -10.80 2.50 -9.82
N LEU A 27 -11.86 1.79 -9.47
CA LEU A 27 -11.81 0.38 -9.13
C LEU A 27 -11.43 -0.50 -10.31
N THR A 28 -12.14 -0.37 -11.43
CA THR A 28 -11.95 -1.22 -12.63
C THR A 28 -10.50 -1.18 -13.14
N PRO A 29 -9.92 0.00 -13.45
CA PRO A 29 -8.54 0.05 -13.93
C PRO A 29 -7.54 -0.46 -12.88
N LEU A 30 -7.77 -0.19 -11.60
CA LEU A 30 -6.92 -0.67 -10.52
C LEU A 30 -6.92 -2.20 -10.42
N LEU A 31 -8.10 -2.84 -10.48
CA LEU A 31 -8.22 -4.30 -10.37
C LEU A 31 -7.66 -5.02 -11.58
N LEU A 32 -7.89 -4.49 -12.78
CA LEU A 32 -7.26 -5.02 -14.01
C LEU A 32 -5.74 -4.91 -13.93
N GLY A 33 -5.22 -3.76 -13.52
CA GLY A 33 -3.79 -3.59 -13.29
C GLY A 33 -3.24 -4.58 -12.26
N SER A 34 -3.96 -4.79 -11.15
CA SER A 34 -3.55 -5.74 -10.10
C SER A 34 -3.49 -7.19 -10.59
N LEU A 35 -4.47 -7.60 -11.36
CA LEU A 35 -4.48 -8.94 -11.95
C LEU A 35 -3.29 -9.14 -12.88
N VAL A 36 -3.04 -8.18 -13.77
CA VAL A 36 -1.89 -8.20 -14.67
C VAL A 36 -0.58 -8.18 -13.91
N GLY A 37 -0.46 -7.35 -12.86
CA GLY A 37 0.73 -7.26 -12.02
C GLY A 37 1.02 -8.53 -11.24
N ALA A 38 0.01 -9.11 -10.59
CA ALA A 38 0.13 -10.36 -9.85
C ALA A 38 0.49 -11.54 -10.78
N TYR A 39 -0.16 -11.63 -11.93
CA TYR A 39 0.16 -12.66 -12.91
C TYR A 39 1.56 -12.45 -13.51
N GLY A 40 1.90 -11.23 -13.92
CA GLY A 40 3.20 -10.91 -14.49
C GLY A 40 4.36 -11.24 -13.54
N ILE A 41 4.24 -10.87 -12.25
CA ILE A 41 5.28 -11.16 -11.27
C ILE A 41 5.36 -12.66 -10.93
N SER A 42 4.27 -13.40 -11.04
CA SER A 42 4.27 -14.85 -10.78
C SER A 42 5.06 -15.66 -11.82
N LEU A 43 5.32 -15.07 -12.98
CA LEU A 43 6.12 -15.68 -14.06
C LEU A 43 7.62 -15.35 -13.95
N VAL A 44 7.98 -14.47 -13.02
CA VAL A 44 9.35 -13.98 -12.87
C VAL A 44 10.15 -14.89 -11.93
N THR A 45 11.44 -15.04 -12.19
CA THR A 45 12.33 -15.84 -11.33
C THR A 45 12.49 -15.22 -9.94
N PRO A 46 12.66 -16.04 -8.89
CA PRO A 46 12.84 -15.55 -7.52
C PRO A 46 13.98 -14.54 -7.39
N GLU A 47 15.10 -14.75 -8.09
CA GLU A 47 16.28 -13.90 -8.03
C GLU A 47 15.99 -12.51 -8.61
N PHE A 48 15.27 -12.45 -9.74
CA PHE A 48 14.86 -11.17 -10.32
C PHE A 48 13.89 -10.43 -9.42
N PHE A 49 12.91 -11.16 -8.84
CA PHE A 49 11.96 -10.57 -7.88
C PHE A 49 12.67 -9.99 -6.66
N GLN A 50 13.64 -10.71 -6.08
CA GLN A 50 14.40 -10.26 -4.92
C GLN A 50 15.15 -8.95 -5.22
N ARG A 51 15.85 -8.88 -6.35
CA ARG A 51 16.57 -7.65 -6.77
C ARG A 51 15.60 -6.49 -7.00
N LEU A 52 14.52 -6.73 -7.75
CA LEU A 52 13.49 -5.73 -8.00
C LEU A 52 12.89 -5.21 -6.70
N PHE A 53 12.52 -6.12 -5.80
CA PHE A 53 11.94 -5.78 -4.49
C PHE A 53 12.92 -4.99 -3.63
N GLY A 54 14.18 -5.40 -3.57
CA GLY A 54 15.23 -4.68 -2.85
C GLY A 54 15.41 -3.24 -3.34
N VAL A 55 15.48 -3.03 -4.65
CA VAL A 55 15.55 -1.69 -5.26
C VAL A 55 14.32 -0.85 -4.92
N VAL A 56 13.13 -1.44 -5.05
CA VAL A 56 11.87 -0.75 -4.72
C VAL A 56 11.83 -0.35 -3.24
N MET A 57 12.29 -1.22 -2.34
CA MET A 57 12.38 -0.91 -0.91
C MET A 57 13.29 0.29 -0.63
N LEU A 58 14.46 0.34 -1.27
CA LEU A 58 15.38 1.49 -1.14
C LEU A 58 14.76 2.78 -1.68
N LEU A 59 14.07 2.71 -2.81
CA LEU A 59 13.37 3.88 -3.37
C LEU A 59 12.24 4.37 -2.45
N LEU A 60 11.51 3.46 -1.81
CA LEU A 60 10.45 3.80 -0.86
C LEU A 60 10.99 4.39 0.44
N LEU A 61 12.24 4.12 0.79
CA LEU A 61 12.88 4.72 1.96
C LEU A 61 13.02 6.25 1.82
N ILE A 62 13.25 6.74 0.58
CA ILE A 62 13.43 8.19 0.30
C ILE A 62 12.24 9.04 0.80
N PRO A 63 10.99 8.77 0.40
CA PRO A 63 9.84 9.53 0.90
C PRO A 63 9.56 9.31 2.39
N MET A 64 9.92 8.14 2.94
CA MET A 64 9.73 7.85 4.37
C MET A 64 10.68 8.63 5.27
N LEU A 65 11.91 8.90 4.81
CA LEU A 65 12.90 9.69 5.56
C LEU A 65 12.65 11.20 5.45
N ARG A 66 11.93 11.65 4.43
CA ARG A 66 11.57 13.07 4.32
C ARG A 66 10.55 13.45 5.42
N PRO A 67 10.78 14.56 6.14
CA PRO A 67 9.82 15.02 7.14
C PRO A 67 8.48 15.29 6.44
N THR A 68 7.43 14.64 6.91
CA THR A 68 6.08 14.89 6.41
C THR A 68 5.70 16.32 6.77
N ARG A 69 5.61 17.18 5.77
CA ARG A 69 5.13 18.55 5.97
C ARG A 69 3.73 18.46 6.56
N LYS A 70 3.58 18.82 7.83
CA LYS A 70 2.28 18.83 8.50
C LYS A 70 1.30 19.59 7.61
N GLN A 71 0.34 18.89 7.05
CA GLN A 71 -0.74 19.55 6.32
C GLN A 71 -1.50 20.37 7.35
N GLN A 72 -1.47 21.68 7.19
CA GLN A 72 -2.25 22.59 8.05
C GLN A 72 -3.73 22.32 7.77
N PRO A 73 -4.52 21.98 8.81
CA PRO A 73 -5.97 21.90 8.66
C PRO A 73 -6.49 23.28 8.23
N GLY A 74 -7.31 23.32 7.19
CA GLY A 74 -7.93 24.57 6.74
C GLY A 74 -7.28 25.28 5.54
N ARG A 75 -6.19 24.76 4.97
CA ARG A 75 -5.68 25.35 3.73
C ARG A 75 -6.50 24.82 2.55
N GLU A 76 -7.35 25.68 2.00
CA GLU A 76 -8.05 25.39 0.73
C GLU A 76 -7.02 24.97 -0.30
N ARG A 77 -7.21 23.77 -0.85
CA ARG A 77 -6.38 23.31 -1.97
C ARG A 77 -6.72 24.17 -3.17
N PRO A 78 -5.72 24.68 -3.91
CA PRO A 78 -6.01 25.28 -5.19
C PRO A 78 -6.82 24.27 -6.01
N SER A 79 -7.98 24.66 -6.49
CA SER A 79 -8.88 23.86 -7.31
C SER A 79 -8.15 23.51 -8.62
N ARG A 80 -7.40 22.41 -8.60
CA ARG A 80 -6.82 21.88 -9.82
C ARG A 80 -7.92 21.25 -10.65
N PRO A 81 -7.92 21.44 -11.96
CA PRO A 81 -8.89 20.77 -12.81
C PRO A 81 -8.81 19.25 -12.58
N PRO A 82 -9.96 18.59 -12.47
CA PRO A 82 -9.99 17.15 -12.27
C PRO A 82 -9.27 16.46 -13.43
N TRP A 83 -8.54 15.40 -13.11
CA TRP A 83 -7.87 14.58 -14.13
C TRP A 83 -8.87 14.09 -15.18
N SER A 84 -8.48 14.09 -16.44
CA SER A 84 -9.29 13.46 -17.47
C SER A 84 -9.58 11.99 -17.10
N PRO A 85 -10.73 11.45 -17.45
CA PRO A 85 -11.09 10.07 -17.13
C PRO A 85 -10.04 9.07 -17.59
N THR A 86 -9.48 9.29 -18.78
CA THR A 86 -8.42 8.43 -19.36
C THR A 86 -7.13 8.50 -18.54
N PHE A 87 -6.66 9.70 -18.21
CA PHE A 87 -5.44 9.86 -17.40
C PHE A 87 -5.59 9.23 -16.02
N ARG A 88 -6.75 9.42 -15.39
CA ARG A 88 -7.10 8.78 -14.12
C ARG A 88 -7.06 7.26 -14.23
N ALA A 89 -7.68 6.69 -15.27
CA ALA A 89 -7.67 5.25 -15.50
C ALA A 89 -6.24 4.71 -15.68
N MET A 90 -5.39 5.39 -16.45
CA MET A 90 -3.99 5.00 -16.65
C MET A 90 -3.19 5.00 -15.35
N VAL A 91 -3.34 6.05 -14.53
CA VAL A 91 -2.64 6.14 -13.23
C VAL A 91 -3.09 5.03 -12.29
N PHE A 92 -4.41 4.79 -12.18
CA PHE A 92 -4.90 3.74 -11.28
C PHE A 92 -4.63 2.33 -11.82
N PHE A 93 -4.58 2.13 -13.13
CA PHE A 93 -4.10 0.87 -13.72
C PHE A 93 -2.63 0.61 -13.36
N GLY A 94 -1.75 1.60 -13.52
CA GLY A 94 -0.34 1.51 -13.13
C GLY A 94 -0.15 1.25 -11.63
N LEU A 95 -0.95 1.90 -10.77
CA LEU A 95 -0.95 1.65 -9.33
C LEU A 95 -1.46 0.24 -9.00
N GLY A 96 -2.45 -0.25 -9.75
CA GLY A 96 -2.92 -1.62 -9.66
C GLY A 96 -1.84 -2.62 -10.02
N LEU A 97 -1.16 -2.41 -11.15
CA LEU A 97 -0.06 -3.25 -11.62
C LEU A 97 1.05 -3.34 -10.56
N TYR A 98 1.47 -2.20 -10.05
CA TYR A 98 2.46 -2.14 -8.96
C TYR A 98 1.95 -2.83 -7.69
N GLY A 99 0.70 -2.55 -7.29
CA GLY A 99 0.10 -3.11 -6.08
C GLY A 99 -0.14 -4.61 -6.16
N GLY A 100 -0.47 -5.14 -7.34
CA GLY A 100 -0.60 -6.59 -7.58
C GLY A 100 0.74 -7.31 -7.58
N ALA A 101 1.78 -6.68 -8.13
CA ALA A 101 3.11 -7.29 -8.23
C ALA A 101 3.88 -7.23 -6.89
N ILE A 102 3.91 -6.09 -6.23
CA ILE A 102 4.84 -5.82 -5.11
C ILE A 102 4.08 -5.46 -3.82
N GLN A 103 3.01 -4.71 -3.94
CA GLN A 103 2.14 -4.24 -2.86
C GLN A 103 2.82 -3.34 -1.79
N ALA A 104 4.13 -3.36 -1.67
CA ALA A 104 4.86 -2.59 -0.67
C ALA A 104 4.70 -1.08 -0.92
N GLY A 105 4.28 -0.32 0.10
CA GLY A 105 4.11 1.13 0.00
C GLY A 105 2.98 1.61 -0.92
N VAL A 106 2.21 0.73 -1.56
CA VAL A 106 1.12 1.09 -2.48
C VAL A 106 0.12 2.06 -1.85
N GLY A 107 -0.09 1.96 -0.53
CA GLY A 107 -0.99 2.86 0.20
C GLY A 107 -0.56 4.33 0.15
N ILE A 108 0.74 4.62 0.11
CA ILE A 108 1.26 5.98 0.00
C ILE A 108 0.97 6.54 -1.40
N PHE A 109 1.23 5.74 -2.43
CA PHE A 109 0.96 6.12 -3.81
C PHE A 109 -0.53 6.30 -4.08
N LEU A 110 -1.37 5.39 -3.57
CA LEU A 110 -2.83 5.52 -3.66
C LEU A 110 -3.33 6.79 -2.97
N LEU A 111 -2.86 7.08 -1.75
CA LEU A 111 -3.25 8.28 -1.03
C LEU A 111 -2.87 9.54 -1.81
N PHE A 112 -1.66 9.57 -2.40
CA PHE A 112 -1.19 10.68 -3.22
C PHE A 112 -2.03 10.83 -4.50
N ALA A 113 -2.29 9.74 -5.21
CA ALA A 113 -3.08 9.76 -6.45
C ALA A 113 -4.53 10.20 -6.19
N LEU A 114 -5.17 9.66 -5.15
CA LEU A 114 -6.53 10.04 -4.75
C LEU A 114 -6.60 11.52 -4.37
N SER A 115 -5.63 11.99 -3.58
CA SER A 115 -5.53 13.41 -3.24
C SER A 115 -5.36 14.31 -4.46
N ARG A 116 -4.64 13.85 -5.49
CA ARG A 116 -4.48 14.59 -6.76
C ARG A 116 -5.71 14.47 -7.65
N ALA A 117 -6.47 13.39 -7.54
CA ALA A 117 -7.74 13.19 -8.24
C ALA A 117 -8.92 13.97 -7.63
N GLY A 118 -8.69 14.73 -6.54
CA GLY A 118 -9.68 15.62 -5.95
C GLY A 118 -10.36 15.10 -4.69
N TYR A 119 -9.98 13.91 -4.19
CA TYR A 119 -10.51 13.39 -2.93
C TYR A 119 -9.95 14.16 -1.74
N ASP A 120 -10.78 14.43 -0.75
CA ASP A 120 -10.34 14.93 0.56
C ASP A 120 -9.48 13.88 1.27
N LEU A 121 -8.68 14.30 2.25
CA LEU A 121 -7.71 13.42 2.91
C LEU A 121 -8.38 12.25 3.65
N ILE A 122 -9.52 12.51 4.30
CA ILE A 122 -10.30 11.50 5.03
C ILE A 122 -10.93 10.53 4.03
N GLU A 123 -11.56 11.06 2.98
CA GLU A 123 -12.13 10.27 1.89
C GLU A 123 -11.05 9.45 1.18
N ALA A 124 -9.93 10.08 0.82
CA ALA A 124 -8.80 9.40 0.18
C ALA A 124 -8.28 8.24 1.04
N ASN A 125 -8.21 8.42 2.36
CA ASN A 125 -7.78 7.37 3.28
C ASN A 125 -8.81 6.23 3.36
N SER A 126 -10.11 6.54 3.41
CA SER A 126 -11.19 5.54 3.39
C SER A 126 -11.19 4.76 2.08
N VAL A 127 -11.13 5.45 0.92
CA VAL A 127 -11.06 4.83 -0.41
C VAL A 127 -9.80 3.95 -0.54
N LYS A 128 -8.64 4.46 -0.12
CA LYS A 128 -7.36 3.72 -0.14
C LYS A 128 -7.47 2.37 0.58
N VAL A 129 -8.09 2.34 1.75
CA VAL A 129 -8.22 1.10 2.53
C VAL A 129 -9.07 0.08 1.80
N VAL A 130 -10.17 0.51 1.19
CA VAL A 130 -11.04 -0.36 0.36
C VAL A 130 -10.27 -0.89 -0.85
N LEU A 131 -9.54 0.00 -1.55
CA LEU A 131 -8.73 -0.39 -2.71
C LEU A 131 -7.65 -1.41 -2.35
N ILE A 132 -6.94 -1.24 -1.23
CA ILE A 132 -5.93 -2.20 -0.76
C ILE A 132 -6.57 -3.56 -0.41
N ALA A 133 -7.74 -3.57 0.21
CA ALA A 133 -8.45 -4.82 0.48
C ALA A 133 -8.77 -5.57 -0.81
N LEU A 134 -9.29 -4.88 -1.81
CA LEU A 134 -9.66 -5.47 -3.10
C LEU A 134 -8.44 -5.89 -3.93
N LEU A 135 -7.36 -5.10 -3.92
CA LEU A 135 -6.08 -5.50 -4.52
C LEU A 135 -5.57 -6.82 -3.93
N THR A 136 -5.57 -6.90 -2.61
CA THR A 136 -5.12 -8.13 -1.92
C THR A 136 -6.03 -9.31 -2.21
N LEU A 137 -7.35 -9.08 -2.28
CA LEU A 137 -8.32 -10.12 -2.58
C LEU A 137 -8.13 -10.70 -3.99
N ILE A 138 -7.67 -9.91 -4.95
CA ILE A 138 -7.37 -10.38 -6.31
C ILE A 138 -5.97 -11.01 -6.40
N ALA A 139 -4.96 -10.41 -5.76
CA ALA A 139 -3.59 -10.89 -5.85
C ALA A 139 -3.40 -12.25 -5.15
N VAL A 140 -4.01 -12.46 -3.99
CA VAL A 140 -3.84 -13.70 -3.21
C VAL A 140 -4.24 -14.96 -3.98
N PRO A 141 -5.41 -15.06 -4.64
CA PRO A 141 -5.74 -16.23 -5.45
C PRO A 141 -4.74 -16.52 -6.56
N VAL A 142 -4.20 -15.49 -7.22
CA VAL A 142 -3.18 -15.65 -8.28
C VAL A 142 -1.93 -16.31 -7.72
N PHE A 143 -1.42 -15.83 -6.58
CA PHE A 143 -0.24 -16.41 -5.94
C PHE A 143 -0.49 -17.83 -5.38
N VAL A 144 -1.69 -18.09 -4.85
CA VAL A 144 -2.07 -19.44 -4.40
C VAL A 144 -2.11 -20.40 -5.58
N TRP A 145 -2.73 -20.01 -6.71
CA TRP A 145 -2.81 -20.83 -7.91
C TRP A 145 -1.43 -21.09 -8.52
N SER A 146 -0.56 -20.07 -8.49
CA SER A 146 0.81 -20.20 -8.99
C SER A 146 1.73 -20.99 -8.04
N GLY A 147 1.23 -21.54 -6.93
CA GLY A 147 2.00 -22.31 -5.96
C GLY A 147 3.07 -21.51 -5.20
N GLN A 148 3.01 -20.18 -5.24
CA GLN A 148 4.02 -19.29 -4.66
C GLN A 148 3.78 -18.94 -3.19
N VAL A 149 2.75 -19.54 -2.56
CA VAL A 149 2.42 -19.27 -1.15
C VAL A 149 3.07 -20.31 -0.25
N ALA A 150 4.08 -19.89 0.51
CA ALA A 150 4.65 -20.67 1.59
C ALA A 150 3.78 -20.52 2.85
N TRP A 151 2.91 -21.48 3.13
CA TRP A 151 1.87 -21.38 4.16
C TRP A 151 2.42 -21.22 5.58
N ILE A 152 3.51 -21.94 5.95
CA ILE A 152 4.10 -21.85 7.30
C ILE A 152 4.66 -20.44 7.55
N PRO A 153 5.52 -19.86 6.69
CA PRO A 153 5.94 -18.47 6.84
C PRO A 153 4.78 -17.47 6.77
N ALA A 154 3.77 -17.72 5.93
CA ALA A 154 2.60 -16.84 5.82
C ALA A 154 1.82 -16.74 7.13
N LEU A 155 1.56 -17.88 7.80
CA LEU A 155 0.90 -17.91 9.10
C LEU A 155 1.74 -17.26 10.20
N ALA A 156 3.05 -17.50 10.22
CA ALA A 156 3.97 -16.84 11.15
C ALA A 156 3.95 -15.31 10.96
N LEU A 157 3.91 -14.82 9.70
CA LEU A 157 3.76 -13.40 9.39
C LEU A 157 2.43 -12.84 9.86
N VAL A 158 1.31 -13.57 9.72
CA VAL A 158 0.01 -13.11 10.23
C VAL A 158 0.06 -12.91 11.75
N ALA A 159 0.62 -13.86 12.49
CA ALA A 159 0.81 -13.73 13.93
C ALA A 159 1.75 -12.57 14.28
N GLY A 160 2.87 -12.43 13.55
CA GLY A 160 3.83 -11.35 13.71
C GLY A 160 3.21 -9.97 13.43
N PHE A 161 2.37 -9.83 12.39
CA PHE A 161 1.66 -8.59 12.10
C PHE A 161 0.62 -8.23 13.17
N ALA A 162 -0.06 -9.23 13.75
CA ALA A 162 -1.02 -9.00 14.84
C ALA A 162 -0.29 -8.51 16.10
N ALA A 163 0.75 -9.19 16.52
CA ALA A 163 1.57 -8.82 17.67
C ALA A 163 2.33 -7.50 17.45
N GLY A 164 2.97 -7.35 16.29
CA GLY A 164 3.71 -6.15 15.91
C GLY A 164 2.82 -4.91 15.77
N GLY A 165 1.59 -5.07 15.31
CA GLY A 165 0.61 -4.00 15.25
C GLY A 165 0.25 -3.47 16.63
N ALA A 166 -0.01 -4.38 17.58
CA ALA A 166 -0.31 -4.01 18.97
C ALA A 166 0.89 -3.35 19.67
N ALA A 167 2.11 -3.92 19.50
CA ALA A 167 3.34 -3.36 20.03
C ALA A 167 3.70 -2.02 19.38
N GLY A 168 3.51 -1.91 18.06
CA GLY A 168 3.79 -0.70 17.29
C GLY A 168 2.96 0.50 17.72
N VAL A 169 1.69 0.30 18.05
CA VAL A 169 0.84 1.37 18.60
C VAL A 169 1.40 1.87 19.94
N ARG A 170 1.79 0.98 20.84
CA ARG A 170 2.40 1.36 22.12
C ARG A 170 3.71 2.11 21.94
N LEU A 171 4.59 1.63 21.07
CA LEU A 171 5.87 2.29 20.75
C LEU A 171 5.66 3.66 20.10
N ALA A 172 4.66 3.79 19.23
CA ALA A 172 4.29 5.07 18.61
C ALA A 172 3.84 6.10 19.64
N LEU A 173 3.05 5.68 20.62
CA LEU A 173 2.58 6.55 21.71
C LEU A 173 3.72 6.97 22.67
N LEU A 174 4.69 6.08 22.92
CA LEU A 174 5.79 6.32 23.84
C LEU A 174 6.99 7.05 23.20
N GLY A 175 7.34 6.69 21.96
CA GLY A 175 8.56 7.15 21.29
C GLY A 175 8.36 8.19 20.20
N GLY A 176 7.10 8.51 19.88
CA GLY A 176 6.74 9.46 18.85
C GLY A 176 7.21 9.10 17.44
N GLU A 177 7.06 10.05 16.53
CA GLU A 177 7.34 9.88 15.08
C GLU A 177 8.81 9.51 14.79
N ARG A 178 9.75 10.01 15.61
CA ARG A 178 11.19 9.77 15.39
C ARG A 178 11.56 8.30 15.59
N LEU A 179 11.06 7.67 16.64
CA LEU A 179 11.33 6.25 16.91
C LEU A 179 10.77 5.35 15.81
N ILE A 180 9.52 5.61 15.38
CA ILE A 180 8.90 4.88 14.28
C ILE A 180 9.74 4.98 13.02
N ARG A 181 10.20 6.17 12.68
CA ARG A 181 11.00 6.43 11.47
C ARG A 181 12.33 5.69 11.51
N VAL A 182 13.02 5.68 12.64
CA VAL A 182 14.29 4.96 12.82
C VAL A 182 14.10 3.44 12.69
N VAL A 183 13.10 2.88 13.38
CA VAL A 183 12.79 1.44 13.31
C VAL A 183 12.41 1.02 11.89
N LEU A 184 11.56 1.80 11.20
CA LEU A 184 11.18 1.52 9.82
C LEU A 184 12.38 1.60 8.88
N ALA A 185 13.22 2.62 9.01
CA ALA A 185 14.41 2.77 8.18
C ALA A 185 15.39 1.60 8.38
N ALA A 186 15.66 1.24 9.61
CA ALA A 186 16.54 0.10 9.95
C ALA A 186 15.99 -1.22 9.39
N SER A 187 14.69 -1.46 9.54
CA SER A 187 14.03 -2.67 9.02
C SER A 187 14.08 -2.74 7.50
N VAL A 188 13.82 -1.62 6.82
CA VAL A 188 13.87 -1.54 5.34
C VAL A 188 15.29 -1.74 4.83
N LEU A 189 16.29 -1.12 5.47
CA LEU A 189 17.70 -1.28 5.08
C LEU A 189 18.19 -2.71 5.27
N ALA A 190 17.86 -3.34 6.40
CA ALA A 190 18.21 -4.73 6.65
C ALA A 190 17.58 -5.69 5.64
N LEU A 191 16.29 -5.49 5.33
CA LEU A 191 15.58 -6.31 4.36
C LEU A 191 16.12 -6.10 2.94
N ALA A 192 16.30 -4.85 2.54
CA ALA A 192 16.82 -4.52 1.21
C ALA A 192 18.26 -5.02 1.02
N GLY A 193 19.13 -4.87 2.04
CA GLY A 193 20.49 -5.37 2.03
C GLY A 193 20.54 -6.88 1.82
N ARG A 194 19.69 -7.62 2.53
CA ARG A 194 19.59 -9.08 2.37
C ARG A 194 19.03 -9.48 0.98
N MET A 195 18.05 -8.74 0.44
CA MET A 195 17.49 -9.01 -0.87
C MET A 195 18.42 -8.70 -2.04
N LEU A 196 19.35 -7.76 -1.85
CA LEU A 196 20.36 -7.40 -2.82
C LEU A 196 21.69 -8.15 -2.63
N GLU A 197 21.73 -9.14 -1.72
CA GLU A 197 22.93 -9.89 -1.38
C GLU A 197 24.10 -9.02 -0.92
N LEU A 198 23.80 -7.89 -0.27
CA LEU A 198 24.78 -6.96 0.26
C LEU A 198 25.15 -7.25 1.73
N LEU A 199 24.39 -8.14 2.39
CA LEU A 199 24.53 -8.55 3.80
C LEU A 199 24.42 -10.06 3.94
#